data_d154245bd2fbde1c9b0ddd87f0dede15
#
_entry.id   d154245bd2fbde1c9b0ddd87f0dede15
#
_cell.length_a   1.000
_cell.length_b   1.000
_cell.length_c   1.000
_cell.angle_alpha   90.00
_cell.angle_beta   90.00
_cell.angle_gamma   90.00
#
_symmetry.space_group_name_H-M   'P 1'
#
loop_
_entity.id
_entity.type
_entity.pdbx_description
1 polymer ?
#
loop_
_entity_poly.entity_id
_entity_poly.type
_entity_poly.pdbx_seq_one_letter_code
_entity_poly.pdbx_strand_id
1 'polypeptide(L)'
;MSGHSKWSTIKRKKGATDAARGAIFTKMAKEIAIAVKNGGADPESNSRLKDAIAKSKSNNMPNDNITRAIKKASGAGEGDDYEEIVYEGYGPGGVAVMVRTLTNNRNRTAGDVRHLFDKQGGNMGVSGSVSFLFQEKGSILISAGDFPDEDQVMTDALDAGAEDFVTEEEHYEVVTEPNQYYACRESLEAKGYTSEDATLGPVPVTYTKLEDEEEMKSFEKMLDKMDENDDIQDVFHNLE
;
A
#
# COMPACT_ATOMS: atom_id res chain seq x y z
N MET A 1 -12.42 -8.06 -18.24
CA MET A 1 -12.03 -6.63 -18.14
C MET A 1 -11.61 -6.43 -16.72
N SER A 2 -10.33 -6.41 -16.52
CA SER A 2 -9.77 -6.43 -15.19
C SER A 2 -9.52 -5.00 -14.72
N GLY A 3 -10.09 -4.67 -13.59
CA GLY A 3 -9.88 -3.39 -12.94
C GLY A 3 -8.97 -3.47 -11.72
N HIS A 4 -8.33 -4.62 -11.50
CA HIS A 4 -7.56 -4.86 -10.28
C HIS A 4 -6.19 -4.19 -10.27
N SER A 5 -5.57 -3.94 -11.43
CA SER A 5 -4.18 -3.48 -11.48
C SER A 5 -3.98 -1.97 -11.28
N LYS A 6 -5.04 -1.16 -11.32
CA LYS A 6 -4.87 0.31 -11.22
C LYS A 6 -4.68 0.85 -9.82
N TRP A 7 -5.10 0.16 -8.77
CA TRP A 7 -4.89 0.65 -7.42
C TRP A 7 -3.42 0.58 -6.95
N SER A 8 -2.61 -0.32 -7.56
CA SER A 8 -1.17 -0.44 -7.28
C SER A 8 -0.30 0.47 -8.15
N THR A 9 -0.85 1.04 -9.22
CA THR A 9 -0.08 1.68 -10.30
C THR A 9 0.31 3.13 -10.01
N ILE A 10 0.03 3.70 -8.85
CA ILE A 10 0.60 4.99 -8.46
C ILE A 10 1.96 4.78 -7.77
N LYS A 11 2.78 3.91 -8.36
CA LYS A 11 4.23 4.01 -8.20
C LYS A 11 4.75 5.06 -9.17
N ARG A 12 4.74 6.31 -8.72
CA ARG A 12 5.28 7.41 -9.50
C ARG A 12 6.71 7.20 -9.90
N LYS A 13 6.94 7.55 -11.16
CA LYS A 13 8.24 7.61 -11.82
C LYS A 13 9.32 8.14 -10.89
N LYS A 14 10.32 7.31 -10.66
CA LYS A 14 11.56 7.60 -9.96
C LYS A 14 12.25 8.85 -10.56
N GLY A 15 12.10 9.95 -9.87
CA GLY A 15 12.89 11.17 -9.97
C GLY A 15 13.01 11.75 -8.57
N ALA A 16 13.24 10.88 -7.58
CA ALA A 16 13.26 11.29 -6.18
C ALA A 16 14.47 12.19 -5.91
N THR A 17 14.19 13.46 -5.64
CA THR A 17 15.14 14.38 -4.99
C THR A 17 15.52 13.82 -3.61
N ASP A 18 16.62 14.28 -3.02
CA ASP A 18 17.03 13.82 -1.68
C ASP A 18 15.96 14.09 -0.60
N ALA A 19 15.15 15.12 -0.76
CA ALA A 19 14.00 15.41 0.11
C ALA A 19 12.90 14.33 -0.02
N ALA A 20 12.57 13.90 -1.24
CA ALA A 20 11.60 12.83 -1.47
C ALA A 20 12.09 11.47 -0.92
N ARG A 21 13.40 11.19 -0.98
CA ARG A 21 14.00 10.00 -0.33
C ARG A 21 13.85 10.06 1.20
N GLY A 22 14.04 11.24 1.80
CA GLY A 22 13.84 11.44 3.24
C GLY A 22 12.41 11.11 3.69
N ALA A 23 11.41 11.59 2.94
CA ALA A 23 9.99 11.30 3.20
C ALA A 23 9.69 9.79 3.10
N ILE A 24 10.18 9.12 2.05
CA ILE A 24 10.03 7.67 1.88
C ILE A 24 10.64 6.92 3.07
N PHE A 25 11.84 7.29 3.50
CA PHE A 25 12.49 6.62 4.64
C PHE A 25 11.75 6.88 5.95
N THR A 26 11.12 8.05 6.12
CA THR A 26 10.27 8.35 7.27
C THR A 26 9.03 7.44 7.30
N LYS A 27 8.35 7.29 6.16
CA LYS A 27 7.20 6.37 6.01
C LYS A 27 7.62 4.92 6.33
N MET A 28 8.73 4.43 5.76
CA MET A 28 9.24 3.09 6.04
C MET A 28 9.60 2.88 7.51
N ALA A 29 10.21 3.87 8.17
CA ALA A 29 10.53 3.78 9.60
C ALA A 29 9.27 3.69 10.48
N LYS A 30 8.17 4.36 10.10
CA LYS A 30 6.87 4.24 10.80
C LYS A 30 6.25 2.86 10.61
N GLU A 31 6.31 2.29 9.40
CA GLU A 31 5.84 0.92 9.14
C GLU A 31 6.62 -0.10 9.98
N ILE A 32 7.95 0.02 10.03
CA ILE A 32 8.78 -0.83 10.89
C ILE A 32 8.37 -0.68 12.35
N ALA A 33 8.16 0.56 12.82
CA ALA A 33 7.81 0.83 14.21
C ALA A 33 6.48 0.19 14.60
N ILE A 34 5.44 0.31 13.77
CA ILE A 34 4.14 -0.28 14.05
C ILE A 34 4.17 -1.80 13.95
N ALA A 35 4.95 -2.36 12.99
CA ALA A 35 5.14 -3.79 12.88
C ALA A 35 5.80 -4.39 14.12
N VAL A 36 6.86 -3.75 14.63
CA VAL A 36 7.54 -4.15 15.88
C VAL A 36 6.62 -4.03 17.09
N LYS A 37 5.85 -2.93 17.19
CA LYS A 37 4.88 -2.72 18.28
C LYS A 37 3.84 -3.85 18.35
N ASN A 38 3.35 -4.30 17.20
CA ASN A 38 2.25 -5.26 17.12
C ASN A 38 2.71 -6.73 17.17
N GLY A 39 3.90 -7.05 16.65
CA GLY A 39 4.34 -8.44 16.48
C GLY A 39 5.75 -8.74 17.01
N GLY A 40 6.43 -7.77 17.64
CA GLY A 40 7.80 -7.96 18.13
C GLY A 40 8.88 -7.67 17.10
N ALA A 41 10.14 -7.65 17.55
CA ALA A 41 11.30 -7.20 16.76
C ALA A 41 11.98 -8.30 15.94
N ASP A 42 11.49 -9.53 16.00
CA ASP A 42 12.04 -10.68 15.26
C ASP A 42 11.31 -10.87 13.94
N PRO A 43 11.96 -10.63 12.77
CA PRO A 43 11.32 -10.79 11.46
C PRO A 43 10.90 -12.24 11.14
N GLU A 44 11.52 -13.25 11.75
CA GLU A 44 11.19 -14.65 11.50
C GLU A 44 9.84 -15.04 12.12
N SER A 45 9.43 -14.32 13.16
CA SER A 45 8.13 -14.51 13.84
C SER A 45 7.11 -13.40 13.54
N ASN A 46 7.49 -12.38 12.77
CA ASN A 46 6.68 -11.20 12.48
C ASN A 46 6.66 -10.91 10.98
N SER A 47 5.70 -11.50 10.26
CA SER A 47 5.57 -11.36 8.81
C SER A 47 5.38 -9.90 8.37
N ARG A 48 4.64 -9.07 9.13
CA ARG A 48 4.50 -7.63 8.83
C ARG A 48 5.85 -6.90 8.92
N LEU A 49 6.70 -7.26 9.88
CA LEU A 49 8.05 -6.69 9.99
C LEU A 49 8.94 -7.17 8.85
N LYS A 50 8.86 -8.44 8.47
CA LYS A 50 9.58 -8.99 7.31
C LYS A 50 9.24 -8.21 6.04
N ASP A 51 7.96 -7.93 5.80
CA ASP A 51 7.49 -7.13 4.67
C ASP A 51 7.96 -5.68 4.73
N ALA A 52 7.85 -5.03 5.89
CA ALA A 52 8.32 -3.66 6.06
C ALA A 52 9.84 -3.54 5.80
N ILE A 53 10.62 -4.55 6.20
CA ILE A 53 12.05 -4.62 5.90
C ILE A 53 12.28 -4.82 4.40
N ALA A 54 11.56 -5.73 3.75
CA ALA A 54 11.68 -5.97 2.31
C ALA A 54 11.33 -4.71 1.50
N LYS A 55 10.21 -4.05 1.83
CA LYS A 55 9.77 -2.78 1.22
C LYS A 55 10.78 -1.64 1.47
N SER A 56 11.41 -1.60 2.65
CA SER A 56 12.47 -0.62 2.94
C SER A 56 13.72 -0.84 2.07
N LYS A 57 14.13 -2.09 1.89
CA LYS A 57 15.27 -2.47 1.04
C LYS A 57 15.00 -2.17 -0.43
N SER A 58 13.80 -2.47 -0.95
CA SER A 58 13.43 -2.17 -2.34
C SER A 58 13.40 -0.66 -2.64
N ASN A 59 13.17 0.17 -1.61
CA ASN A 59 13.27 1.63 -1.68
C ASN A 59 14.68 2.15 -1.36
N ASN A 60 15.71 1.29 -1.37
CA ASN A 60 17.11 1.63 -1.12
C ASN A 60 17.39 2.25 0.27
N MET A 61 16.59 1.91 1.28
CA MET A 61 16.88 2.31 2.66
C MET A 61 18.11 1.56 3.18
N PRO A 62 19.13 2.27 3.71
CA PRO A 62 20.32 1.61 4.24
C PRO A 62 19.99 0.64 5.39
N ASN A 63 20.67 -0.50 5.45
CA ASN A 63 20.47 -1.51 6.51
C ASN A 63 20.63 -0.93 7.92
N ASP A 64 21.55 0.01 8.11
CA ASP A 64 21.75 0.70 9.40
C ASP A 64 20.52 1.48 9.85
N ASN A 65 19.77 2.09 8.89
CA ASN A 65 18.54 2.81 9.19
C ASN A 65 17.41 1.84 9.57
N ILE A 66 17.32 0.70 8.88
CA ILE A 66 16.35 -0.37 9.20
C ILE A 66 16.62 -0.90 10.61
N THR A 67 17.87 -1.27 10.90
CA THR A 67 18.27 -1.78 12.21
C THR A 67 18.01 -0.76 13.33
N ARG A 68 18.29 0.51 13.06
CA ARG A 68 18.01 1.60 14.01
C ARG A 68 16.52 1.78 14.26
N ALA A 69 15.68 1.70 13.21
CA ALA A 69 14.22 1.79 13.35
C ALA A 69 13.67 0.64 14.19
N ILE A 70 14.10 -0.60 13.95
CA ILE A 70 13.72 -1.78 14.75
C ILE A 70 14.15 -1.61 16.21
N LYS A 71 15.40 -1.21 16.44
CA LYS A 71 15.95 -1.01 17.80
C LYS A 71 15.19 0.11 18.54
N LYS A 72 14.89 1.23 17.89
CA LYS A 72 14.11 2.32 18.46
C LYS A 72 12.71 1.86 18.86
N ALA A 73 12.04 1.08 18.01
CA ALA A 73 10.69 0.59 18.25
C ALA A 73 10.62 -0.49 19.33
N SER A 74 11.68 -1.28 19.53
CA SER A 74 11.75 -2.33 20.57
C SER A 74 12.20 -1.83 21.94
N GLY A 75 12.71 -0.58 22.05
CA GLY A 75 13.13 0.03 23.31
C GLY A 75 11.95 0.46 24.15
N ALA A 76 11.89 0.01 25.40
CA ALA A 76 10.83 0.39 26.33
C ALA A 76 10.85 1.90 26.61
N GLY A 77 9.88 2.65 26.09
CA GLY A 77 9.63 4.05 26.41
C GLY A 77 10.29 5.12 25.54
N GLU A 78 11.08 4.76 24.52
CA GLU A 78 11.75 5.72 23.61
C GLU A 78 11.14 5.77 22.19
N GLY A 79 10.17 4.91 21.86
CA GLY A 79 9.51 4.89 20.57
C GLY A 79 8.40 5.94 20.47
N ASP A 80 8.27 6.57 19.29
CA ASP A 80 7.06 7.35 18.98
C ASP A 80 5.84 6.44 19.07
N ASP A 81 4.80 6.85 19.80
CA ASP A 81 3.56 6.08 19.93
C ASP A 81 2.68 6.28 18.70
N TYR A 82 3.04 5.62 17.61
CA TYR A 82 2.24 5.66 16.38
C TYR A 82 0.95 4.86 16.54
N GLU A 83 -0.13 5.42 16.01
CA GLU A 83 -1.41 4.76 15.80
C GLU A 83 -1.71 4.66 14.30
N GLU A 84 -2.34 3.57 13.90
CA GLU A 84 -2.83 3.35 12.54
C GLU A 84 -4.28 3.83 12.46
N ILE A 85 -4.57 4.73 11.52
CA ILE A 85 -5.90 5.30 11.31
C ILE A 85 -6.22 5.25 9.83
N VAL A 86 -7.43 4.80 9.49
CA VAL A 86 -7.96 4.87 8.13
C VAL A 86 -8.99 5.99 8.07
N TYR A 87 -8.78 6.93 7.16
CA TYR A 87 -9.75 7.97 6.79
C TYR A 87 -10.44 7.58 5.51
N GLU A 88 -11.72 7.89 5.42
CA GLU A 88 -12.57 7.54 4.30
C GLU A 88 -13.22 8.79 3.71
N GLY A 89 -13.45 8.80 2.41
CA GLY A 89 -14.09 9.91 1.75
C GLY A 89 -14.30 9.71 0.26
N TYR A 90 -14.83 10.74 -0.37
CA TYR A 90 -14.99 10.80 -1.81
C TYR A 90 -14.09 11.89 -2.38
N GLY A 91 -13.30 11.55 -3.39
CA GLY A 91 -12.56 12.49 -4.22
C GLY A 91 -13.42 13.14 -5.29
N PRO A 92 -12.82 13.95 -6.17
CA PRO A 92 -13.49 14.52 -7.35
C PRO A 92 -14.23 13.44 -8.14
N GLY A 93 -15.39 13.81 -8.71
CA GLY A 93 -16.21 12.90 -9.50
C GLY A 93 -16.79 11.70 -8.74
N GLY A 94 -16.77 11.74 -7.39
CA GLY A 94 -17.37 10.70 -6.55
C GLY A 94 -16.51 9.43 -6.45
N VAL A 95 -15.21 9.48 -6.77
CA VAL A 95 -14.27 8.38 -6.55
C VAL A 95 -14.15 8.09 -5.06
N ALA A 96 -14.43 6.87 -4.64
CA ALA A 96 -14.24 6.43 -3.26
C ALA A 96 -12.74 6.32 -2.93
N VAL A 97 -12.34 6.85 -1.78
CA VAL A 97 -10.94 6.89 -1.34
C VAL A 97 -10.81 6.48 0.11
N MET A 98 -9.90 5.55 0.38
CA MET A 98 -9.45 5.17 1.73
C MET A 98 -8.00 5.58 1.90
N VAL A 99 -7.69 6.27 2.99
CA VAL A 99 -6.35 6.81 3.29
C VAL A 99 -5.84 6.16 4.58
N ARG A 100 -4.86 5.26 4.45
CA ARG A 100 -4.20 4.64 5.60
C ARG A 100 -3.06 5.53 6.10
N THR A 101 -3.09 5.82 7.38
CA THR A 101 -2.09 6.72 8.00
C THR A 101 -1.44 6.07 9.21
N LEU A 102 -0.17 6.42 9.46
CA LEU A 102 0.56 6.14 10.68
C LEU A 102 1.00 7.46 11.32
N THR A 103 0.41 7.79 12.45
CA THR A 103 0.63 9.09 13.09
C THR A 103 0.80 8.99 14.60
N ASN A 104 1.58 9.90 15.14
CA ASN A 104 1.65 10.17 16.58
C ASN A 104 0.78 11.37 17.00
N ASN A 105 0.01 11.95 16.07
CA ASN A 105 -0.88 13.09 16.34
C ASN A 105 -2.14 13.03 15.46
N ARG A 106 -3.15 12.31 15.97
CA ARG A 106 -4.44 12.10 15.30
C ARG A 106 -5.11 13.40 14.83
N ASN A 107 -5.08 14.45 15.65
CA ASN A 107 -5.78 15.69 15.32
C ASN A 107 -5.11 16.43 14.17
N ARG A 108 -3.78 16.48 14.13
CA ARG A 108 -3.01 17.04 13.02
C ARG A 108 -3.35 16.29 11.74
N THR A 109 -3.19 14.98 11.73
CA THR A 109 -3.39 14.15 10.55
C THR A 109 -4.82 14.21 10.03
N ALA A 110 -5.83 14.21 10.93
CA ALA A 110 -7.23 14.38 10.54
C ALA A 110 -7.49 15.73 9.85
N GLY A 111 -6.86 16.81 10.34
CA GLY A 111 -6.93 18.13 9.73
C GLY A 111 -6.28 18.17 8.35
N ASP A 112 -5.08 17.59 8.24
CA ASP A 112 -4.33 17.53 6.98
C ASP A 112 -5.08 16.72 5.92
N VAL A 113 -5.54 15.52 6.25
CA VAL A 113 -6.30 14.66 5.32
C VAL A 113 -7.58 15.34 4.87
N ARG A 114 -8.35 15.94 5.80
CA ARG A 114 -9.57 16.70 5.44
C ARG A 114 -9.24 17.84 4.47
N HIS A 115 -8.20 18.60 4.75
CA HIS A 115 -7.79 19.69 3.88
C HIS A 115 -7.42 19.21 2.46
N LEU A 116 -6.76 18.04 2.36
CA LEU A 116 -6.40 17.45 1.06
C LEU A 116 -7.64 17.07 0.25
N PHE A 117 -8.68 16.48 0.88
CA PHE A 117 -9.96 16.22 0.22
C PHE A 117 -10.62 17.51 -0.22
N ASP A 118 -10.86 18.44 0.71
CA ASP A 118 -11.63 19.67 0.47
C ASP A 118 -11.00 20.53 -0.62
N LYS A 119 -9.66 20.65 -0.62
CA LYS A 119 -8.93 21.51 -1.56
C LYS A 119 -9.03 21.05 -3.01
N GLN A 120 -9.29 19.79 -3.26
CA GLN A 120 -9.39 19.23 -4.61
C GLN A 120 -10.83 18.92 -5.02
N GLY A 121 -11.82 19.40 -4.27
CA GLY A 121 -13.24 19.23 -4.59
C GLY A 121 -13.82 17.88 -4.12
N GLY A 122 -13.11 17.17 -3.24
CA GLY A 122 -13.61 15.98 -2.55
C GLY A 122 -14.24 16.30 -1.20
N ASN A 123 -14.55 15.27 -0.44
CA ASN A 123 -15.11 15.38 0.90
C ASN A 123 -14.67 14.21 1.78
N MET A 124 -14.05 14.48 2.92
CA MET A 124 -13.74 13.47 3.91
C MET A 124 -15.02 13.10 4.68
N GLY A 125 -15.39 11.83 4.63
CA GLY A 125 -16.56 11.28 5.32
C GLY A 125 -16.26 10.81 6.75
N VAL A 126 -17.22 10.07 7.29
CA VAL A 126 -17.07 9.34 8.54
C VAL A 126 -16.57 7.92 8.26
N SER A 127 -16.06 7.23 9.28
CA SER A 127 -15.72 5.81 9.17
C SER A 127 -16.92 4.99 8.69
N GLY A 128 -16.71 4.11 7.72
CA GLY A 128 -17.77 3.33 7.07
C GLY A 128 -18.42 4.00 5.85
N SER A 129 -17.99 5.21 5.48
CA SER A 129 -18.61 5.95 4.35
C SER A 129 -18.28 5.36 2.98
N VAL A 130 -17.13 4.69 2.82
CA VAL A 130 -16.71 4.07 1.55
C VAL A 130 -16.18 2.65 1.70
N SER A 131 -15.86 2.18 2.90
CA SER A 131 -15.25 0.86 3.13
C SER A 131 -16.08 -0.31 2.62
N PHE A 132 -17.42 -0.16 2.52
CA PHE A 132 -18.30 -1.17 1.91
C PHE A 132 -18.09 -1.36 0.40
N LEU A 133 -17.37 -0.44 -0.26
CA LEU A 133 -16.99 -0.54 -1.67
C LEU A 133 -15.66 -1.28 -1.87
N PHE A 134 -15.03 -1.74 -0.78
CA PHE A 134 -13.74 -2.41 -0.81
C PHE A 134 -13.82 -3.74 -0.06
N GLN A 135 -12.95 -4.66 -0.45
CA GLN A 135 -12.70 -5.91 0.28
C GLN A 135 -11.21 -6.00 0.62
N GLU A 136 -10.91 -6.50 1.81
CA GLU A 136 -9.53 -6.78 2.19
C GLU A 136 -9.02 -7.97 1.38
N LYS A 137 -7.96 -7.80 0.60
CA LYS A 137 -7.32 -8.83 -0.22
C LYS A 137 -5.80 -8.68 -0.19
N GLY A 138 -5.10 -9.80 -0.41
CA GLY A 138 -3.70 -9.76 -0.79
C GLY A 138 -3.58 -9.61 -2.30
N SER A 139 -2.64 -8.78 -2.76
CA SER A 139 -2.28 -8.65 -4.16
C SER A 139 -0.77 -8.76 -4.28
N ILE A 140 -0.30 -9.63 -5.18
CA ILE A 140 1.11 -9.87 -5.46
C ILE A 140 1.31 -9.68 -6.96
N LEU A 141 2.14 -8.71 -7.35
CA LEU A 141 2.45 -8.42 -8.74
C LEU A 141 3.74 -9.12 -9.15
N ILE A 142 3.67 -9.89 -10.23
CA ILE A 142 4.80 -10.62 -10.83
C ILE A 142 5.02 -10.11 -12.25
N SER A 143 6.26 -9.76 -12.61
CA SER A 143 6.61 -9.28 -13.95
C SER A 143 6.35 -10.35 -15.01
N ALA A 144 5.52 -10.06 -16.01
CA ALA A 144 5.31 -10.93 -17.14
C ALA A 144 6.56 -11.05 -18.03
N GLY A 145 7.40 -9.99 -18.05
CA GLY A 145 8.66 -9.99 -18.79
C GLY A 145 9.71 -10.93 -18.19
N ASP A 146 9.76 -11.05 -16.87
CA ASP A 146 10.70 -11.93 -16.16
C ASP A 146 10.21 -13.39 -16.15
N PHE A 147 8.90 -13.59 -16.17
CA PHE A 147 8.24 -14.91 -16.14
C PHE A 147 7.24 -15.06 -17.29
N PRO A 148 7.70 -15.30 -18.53
CA PRO A 148 6.86 -15.27 -19.73
C PRO A 148 5.93 -16.49 -19.90
N ASP A 149 6.08 -17.54 -19.09
CA ASP A 149 5.20 -18.71 -19.10
C ASP A 149 4.00 -18.47 -18.17
N GLU A 150 2.97 -17.81 -18.70
CA GLU A 150 1.74 -17.45 -17.99
C GLU A 150 1.05 -18.68 -17.36
N ASP A 151 0.94 -19.78 -18.12
CA ASP A 151 0.26 -21.01 -17.67
C ASP A 151 0.98 -21.60 -16.44
N GLN A 152 2.32 -21.56 -16.43
CA GLN A 152 3.11 -22.02 -15.31
C GLN A 152 2.94 -21.11 -14.09
N VAL A 153 3.00 -19.76 -14.29
CA VAL A 153 2.82 -18.80 -13.18
C VAL A 153 1.43 -18.94 -12.58
N MET A 154 0.39 -19.04 -13.41
CA MET A 154 -0.99 -19.22 -12.96
C MET A 154 -1.16 -20.52 -12.15
N THR A 155 -0.62 -21.62 -12.65
CA THR A 155 -0.66 -22.92 -11.97
C THR A 155 0.02 -22.83 -10.61
N ASP A 156 1.22 -22.27 -10.56
CA ASP A 156 1.99 -22.11 -9.34
C ASP A 156 1.32 -21.17 -8.32
N ALA A 157 0.64 -20.12 -8.80
CA ALA A 157 -0.12 -19.20 -7.97
C ALA A 157 -1.34 -19.88 -7.33
N LEU A 158 -2.11 -20.62 -8.12
CA LEU A 158 -3.28 -21.37 -7.62
C LEU A 158 -2.86 -22.45 -6.61
N ASP A 159 -1.78 -23.19 -6.90
CA ASP A 159 -1.21 -24.18 -5.97
C ASP A 159 -0.70 -23.54 -4.67
N ALA A 160 -0.24 -22.28 -4.74
CA ALA A 160 0.20 -21.50 -3.58
C ALA A 160 -0.97 -20.94 -2.74
N GLY A 161 -2.21 -21.10 -3.20
CA GLY A 161 -3.42 -20.66 -2.49
C GLY A 161 -3.97 -19.30 -2.97
N ALA A 162 -3.68 -18.90 -4.21
CA ALA A 162 -4.35 -17.77 -4.83
C ALA A 162 -5.85 -18.03 -4.99
N GLU A 163 -6.65 -17.01 -4.76
CA GLU A 163 -8.09 -17.00 -5.02
C GLU A 163 -8.39 -16.66 -6.48
N ASP A 164 -7.58 -15.75 -7.05
CA ASP A 164 -7.73 -15.30 -8.44
C ASP A 164 -6.36 -14.98 -9.04
N PHE A 165 -6.29 -15.00 -10.37
CA PHE A 165 -5.11 -14.68 -11.15
C PHE A 165 -5.52 -13.83 -12.35
N VAL A 166 -4.96 -12.64 -12.44
CA VAL A 166 -5.28 -11.65 -13.46
C VAL A 166 -4.06 -11.38 -14.34
N THR A 167 -4.23 -11.45 -15.65
CA THR A 167 -3.18 -11.18 -16.64
C THR A 167 -3.34 -9.76 -17.17
N GLU A 168 -2.28 -8.96 -17.03
CA GLU A 168 -2.14 -7.63 -17.60
C GLU A 168 -0.98 -7.61 -18.63
N GLU A 169 -0.81 -6.51 -19.35
CA GLU A 169 0.21 -6.42 -20.42
C GLU A 169 1.64 -6.61 -19.89
N GLU A 170 1.96 -6.07 -18.72
CA GLU A 170 3.33 -6.06 -18.19
C GLU A 170 3.51 -6.97 -16.97
N HIS A 171 2.43 -7.39 -16.31
CA HIS A 171 2.50 -8.18 -15.09
C HIS A 171 1.29 -9.10 -14.90
N TYR A 172 1.46 -10.06 -14.01
CA TYR A 172 0.40 -10.88 -13.45
C TYR A 172 0.05 -10.39 -12.06
N GLU A 173 -1.23 -10.30 -11.74
CA GLU A 173 -1.69 -10.03 -10.39
C GLU A 173 -2.24 -11.32 -9.77
N VAL A 174 -1.62 -11.77 -8.69
CA VAL A 174 -2.05 -12.90 -7.87
C VAL A 174 -2.87 -12.35 -6.71
N VAL A 175 -4.16 -12.66 -6.67
CA VAL A 175 -5.09 -12.20 -5.63
C VAL A 175 -5.30 -13.30 -4.60
N THR A 176 -5.29 -12.95 -3.32
CA THR A 176 -5.46 -13.90 -2.23
C THR A 176 -6.47 -13.42 -1.19
N GLU A 177 -7.08 -14.36 -0.47
CA GLU A 177 -7.70 -14.03 0.80
C GLU A 177 -6.65 -13.49 1.78
N PRO A 178 -7.03 -12.57 2.71
CA PRO A 178 -6.08 -11.94 3.63
C PRO A 178 -5.26 -12.93 4.46
N ASN A 179 -5.88 -14.03 4.89
CA ASN A 179 -5.24 -15.07 5.70
C ASN A 179 -4.29 -15.98 4.89
N GLN A 180 -4.36 -15.97 3.57
CA GLN A 180 -3.50 -16.75 2.68
C GLN A 180 -2.33 -15.93 2.10
N TYR A 181 -2.37 -14.61 2.21
CA TYR A 181 -1.42 -13.71 1.58
C TYR A 181 0.05 -14.05 1.85
N TYR A 182 0.41 -14.18 3.11
CA TYR A 182 1.81 -14.46 3.49
C TYR A 182 2.26 -15.85 3.03
N ALA A 183 1.41 -16.87 3.20
CA ALA A 183 1.72 -18.24 2.79
C ALA A 183 1.85 -18.36 1.27
N CYS A 184 0.95 -17.73 0.52
CA CYS A 184 1.00 -17.69 -0.94
C CYS A 184 2.28 -17.02 -1.43
N ARG A 185 2.61 -15.84 -0.89
CA ARG A 185 3.81 -15.11 -1.23
C ARG A 185 5.09 -15.91 -0.94
N GLU A 186 5.23 -16.50 0.24
CA GLU A 186 6.39 -17.33 0.59
C GLU A 186 6.52 -18.55 -0.31
N SER A 187 5.38 -19.17 -0.70
CA SER A 187 5.38 -20.30 -1.64
C SER A 187 5.88 -19.89 -3.04
N LEU A 188 5.43 -18.73 -3.53
CA LEU A 188 5.89 -18.17 -4.82
C LEU A 188 7.37 -17.80 -4.77
N GLU A 189 7.84 -17.14 -3.71
CA GLU A 189 9.26 -16.82 -3.51
C GLU A 189 10.12 -18.11 -3.46
N ALA A 190 9.66 -19.18 -2.81
CA ALA A 190 10.36 -20.46 -2.76
C ALA A 190 10.45 -21.15 -4.13
N LYS A 191 9.50 -20.91 -5.04
CA LYS A 191 9.54 -21.36 -6.44
C LYS A 191 10.40 -20.46 -7.34
N GLY A 192 10.94 -19.36 -6.80
CA GLY A 192 11.85 -18.44 -7.51
C GLY A 192 11.18 -17.22 -8.12
N TYR A 193 9.89 -17.01 -7.89
CA TYR A 193 9.22 -15.80 -8.34
C TYR A 193 9.64 -14.59 -7.52
N THR A 194 9.85 -13.47 -8.20
CA THR A 194 10.12 -12.18 -7.57
C THR A 194 8.90 -11.29 -7.73
N SER A 195 8.36 -10.76 -6.63
CA SER A 195 7.27 -9.79 -6.69
C SER A 195 7.79 -8.39 -6.94
N GLU A 196 7.22 -7.69 -7.91
CA GLU A 196 7.48 -6.26 -8.14
C GLU A 196 6.84 -5.41 -7.05
N ASP A 197 5.64 -5.81 -6.63
CA ASP A 197 4.92 -5.26 -5.49
C ASP A 197 4.09 -6.34 -4.82
N ALA A 198 3.86 -6.17 -3.52
CA ALA A 198 3.02 -7.07 -2.76
C ALA A 198 2.37 -6.30 -1.61
N THR A 199 1.04 -6.32 -1.56
CA THR A 199 0.27 -5.52 -0.61
C THR A 199 -0.91 -6.32 -0.07
N LEU A 200 -1.15 -6.20 1.23
CA LEU A 200 -2.36 -6.65 1.87
C LEU A 200 -3.19 -5.42 2.23
N GLY A 201 -4.38 -5.30 1.67
CA GLY A 201 -5.20 -4.12 1.89
C GLY A 201 -6.52 -4.08 1.13
N PRO A 202 -7.23 -2.94 1.17
CA PRO A 202 -8.53 -2.77 0.55
C PRO A 202 -8.43 -2.78 -0.99
N VAL A 203 -9.16 -3.66 -1.63
CA VAL A 203 -9.32 -3.74 -3.10
C VAL A 203 -10.76 -3.38 -3.45
N PRO A 204 -11.00 -2.48 -4.42
CA PRO A 204 -12.37 -2.08 -4.77
C PRO A 204 -13.17 -3.23 -5.40
N VAL A 205 -14.43 -3.36 -5.01
CA VAL A 205 -15.39 -4.29 -5.61
C VAL A 205 -16.22 -3.65 -6.72
N THR A 206 -16.21 -2.32 -6.79
CA THR A 206 -16.86 -1.53 -7.84
C THR A 206 -15.98 -0.37 -8.23
N TYR A 207 -16.01 0.01 -9.51
CA TYR A 207 -15.14 1.05 -10.05
C TYR A 207 -15.95 2.27 -10.49
N THR A 208 -15.34 3.44 -10.40
CA THR A 208 -15.86 4.73 -10.85
C THR A 208 -15.02 5.24 -12.00
N LYS A 209 -15.66 5.66 -13.10
CA LYS A 209 -14.98 6.33 -14.22
C LYS A 209 -15.04 7.83 -14.06
N LEU A 210 -13.92 8.50 -14.30
CA LEU A 210 -13.89 9.95 -14.46
C LEU A 210 -13.78 10.28 -15.95
N GLU A 211 -14.84 10.84 -16.51
CA GLU A 211 -14.87 11.29 -17.92
C GLU A 211 -14.43 12.75 -18.06
N ASP A 212 -14.54 13.55 -17.01
CA ASP A 212 -14.15 14.95 -16.98
C ASP A 212 -12.64 15.07 -16.72
N GLU A 213 -11.92 15.72 -17.67
CA GLU A 213 -10.48 15.92 -17.56
C GLU A 213 -10.05 16.82 -16.39
N GLU A 214 -10.91 17.76 -15.96
CA GLU A 214 -10.60 18.65 -14.84
C GLU A 214 -10.73 17.88 -13.52
N GLU A 215 -11.76 17.03 -13.39
CA GLU A 215 -11.91 16.12 -12.24
C GLU A 215 -10.74 15.12 -12.16
N MET A 216 -10.32 14.55 -13.29
CA MET A 216 -9.16 13.66 -13.34
C MET A 216 -7.88 14.35 -12.88
N LYS A 217 -7.59 15.56 -13.39
CA LYS A 217 -6.44 16.37 -12.95
C LYS A 217 -6.48 16.73 -11.47
N SER A 218 -7.70 17.04 -10.96
CA SER A 218 -7.90 17.35 -9.55
C SER A 218 -7.67 16.12 -8.67
N PHE A 219 -8.13 14.95 -9.13
CA PHE A 219 -7.92 13.67 -8.44
C PHE A 219 -6.43 13.29 -8.41
N GLU A 220 -5.73 13.35 -9.53
CA GLU A 220 -4.28 13.09 -9.59
C GLU A 220 -3.52 14.03 -8.65
N LYS A 221 -3.87 15.32 -8.63
CA LYS A 221 -3.24 16.29 -7.75
C LYS A 221 -3.54 16.02 -6.27
N MET A 222 -4.73 15.49 -5.95
CA MET A 222 -5.06 15.04 -4.59
C MET A 222 -4.15 13.90 -4.16
N LEU A 223 -3.98 12.89 -5.02
CA LEU A 223 -3.09 11.76 -4.76
C LEU A 223 -1.64 12.21 -4.59
N ASP A 224 -1.17 13.16 -5.43
CA ASP A 224 0.17 13.74 -5.32
C ASP A 224 0.41 14.36 -3.95
N LYS A 225 -0.54 15.13 -3.49
CA LYS A 225 -0.43 15.81 -2.21
C LYS A 225 -0.59 14.86 -1.04
N MET A 226 -1.37 13.79 -1.19
CA MET A 226 -1.44 12.72 -0.19
C MET A 226 -0.12 11.98 -0.08
N ASP A 227 0.54 11.70 -1.20
CA ASP A 227 1.85 11.03 -1.20
C ASP A 227 2.97 11.87 -0.56
N GLU A 228 2.91 13.20 -0.68
CA GLU A 228 3.85 14.12 -0.03
C GLU A 228 3.70 14.16 1.51
N ASN A 229 2.61 13.67 2.08
CA ASN A 229 2.35 13.70 3.53
C ASN A 229 3.01 12.50 4.23
N ASP A 230 3.89 12.77 5.19
CA ASP A 230 4.67 11.76 5.92
C ASP A 230 3.80 10.82 6.80
N ASP A 231 2.59 11.23 7.17
CA ASP A 231 1.68 10.42 7.98
C ASP A 231 0.86 9.47 7.10
N ILE A 232 0.68 9.76 5.80
CA ILE A 232 -0.07 8.92 4.86
C ILE A 232 0.85 7.82 4.32
N GLN A 233 0.46 6.57 4.54
CA GLN A 233 1.21 5.40 4.09
C GLN A 233 0.72 4.91 2.74
N ASP A 234 -0.59 4.68 2.63
CA ASP A 234 -1.23 4.19 1.41
C ASP A 234 -2.54 4.92 1.16
N VAL A 235 -2.88 5.03 -0.13
CA VAL A 235 -4.15 5.57 -0.60
C VAL A 235 -4.77 4.55 -1.54
N PHE A 236 -5.93 4.04 -1.18
CA PHE A 236 -6.72 3.12 -1.99
C PHE A 236 -7.91 3.86 -2.58
N HIS A 237 -8.25 3.57 -3.82
CA HIS A 237 -9.35 4.22 -4.50
C HIS A 237 -10.01 3.30 -5.53
N ASN A 238 -11.25 3.60 -5.90
CA ASN A 238 -11.99 2.82 -6.87
C ASN A 238 -12.07 3.47 -8.26
N LEU A 239 -11.14 4.38 -8.60
CA LEU A 239 -11.01 4.88 -9.96
C LEU A 239 -10.58 3.74 -10.90
N GLU A 240 -11.28 3.62 -12.05
CA GLU A 240 -10.98 2.66 -13.13
C GLU A 240 -9.81 3.09 -13.98
#